data_13f817dfdfd05b09116772c8d9f3a26f
#
_entry.id   13f817dfdfd05b09116772c8d9f3a26f
#
_cell.length_a   1.000
_cell.length_b   1.000
_cell.length_c   1.000
_cell.angle_alpha   90.00
_cell.angle_beta   90.00
_cell.angle_gamma   90.00
#
_symmetry.space_group_name_H-M   'P 1'
#
loop_
_entity.id
_entity.type
_entity.pdbx_description
1 polymer ?
#
loop_
_entity_poly.entity_id
_entity_poly.type
_entity_poly.pdbx_seq_one_letter_code
_entity_poly.pdbx_strand_id
1 'polypeptide(L)'
;MKKIIILGSSGSIGSYLSKKLSTNFQVIATTRNTSHSQNENNVNYLSVDFGNREDIENFLDQLNNHKDIYGIINCYGIQTPIGKFREVDFKVWEENITINFNNFAFFLHKFLKSTTTIKKIIVCSGGGATYPRKYFSAYGISKIALYKYIEILSQELESDGIDLNLIAPGVIKSKMTQEVVDFGSILGDEYKNSLETLSDGGQDKEKIFHLCNFLLSEKSNGLSGRLISAQWDDIENYDLAKLIKDKNLFTIRRIDQKYFMEKNKK
;
A
#
# COMPACT_ATOMS: atom_id res chain seq x y z
N MET A 1 -18.85 -15.60 1.52
CA MET A 1 -18.07 -14.42 1.10
C MET A 1 -16.59 -14.73 1.35
N LYS A 2 -15.70 -14.34 0.42
CA LYS A 2 -14.24 -14.44 0.63
C LYS A 2 -13.83 -13.52 1.77
N LYS A 3 -12.79 -13.89 2.52
CA LYS A 3 -12.29 -13.12 3.67
C LYS A 3 -11.02 -12.37 3.29
N ILE A 4 -10.93 -11.09 3.68
CA ILE A 4 -9.74 -10.25 3.43
C ILE A 4 -9.29 -9.56 4.71
N ILE A 5 -7.99 -9.24 4.76
CA ILE A 5 -7.39 -8.43 5.81
C ILE A 5 -7.14 -7.02 5.26
N ILE A 6 -7.50 -5.98 6.01
CA ILE A 6 -7.13 -4.59 5.73
C ILE A 6 -6.26 -4.09 6.88
N LEU A 7 -4.97 -3.93 6.62
CA LEU A 7 -4.01 -3.41 7.57
C LEU A 7 -4.07 -1.88 7.58
N GLY A 8 -4.20 -1.28 8.77
CA GLY A 8 -4.26 0.18 8.93
C GLY A 8 -5.65 0.78 8.67
N SER A 9 -6.70 0.10 9.11
CA SER A 9 -8.10 0.54 8.91
C SER A 9 -8.49 1.81 9.67
N SER A 10 -7.69 2.29 10.63
CA SER A 10 -7.89 3.59 11.26
C SER A 10 -7.44 4.79 10.41
N GLY A 11 -6.69 4.54 9.34
CA GLY A 11 -6.27 5.56 8.38
C GLY A 11 -7.36 5.91 7.36
N SER A 12 -7.19 7.05 6.68
CA SER A 12 -8.19 7.60 5.73
C SER A 12 -8.54 6.64 4.57
N ILE A 13 -7.56 5.88 4.06
CA ILE A 13 -7.79 4.89 3.00
C ILE A 13 -8.37 3.61 3.60
N GLY A 14 -7.73 3.07 4.64
CA GLY A 14 -8.11 1.80 5.23
C GLY A 14 -9.53 1.80 5.80
N SER A 15 -9.96 2.88 6.46
CA SER A 15 -11.33 3.01 6.96
C SER A 15 -12.36 3.04 5.83
N TYR A 16 -12.06 3.77 4.75
CA TYR A 16 -12.92 3.84 3.58
C TYR A 16 -13.06 2.48 2.90
N LEU A 17 -11.93 1.79 2.66
CA LEU A 17 -11.92 0.46 2.04
C LEU A 17 -12.61 -0.59 2.93
N SER A 18 -12.41 -0.55 4.24
CA SER A 18 -13.07 -1.49 5.17
C SER A 18 -14.59 -1.41 5.06
N LYS A 19 -15.14 -0.19 5.01
CA LYS A 19 -16.57 0.04 4.86
C LYS A 19 -17.07 -0.39 3.46
N LYS A 20 -16.38 -0.01 2.40
CA LYS A 20 -16.84 -0.28 1.03
C LYS A 20 -16.71 -1.77 0.65
N LEU A 21 -15.59 -2.41 1.00
CA LEU A 21 -15.36 -3.81 0.68
C LEU A 21 -16.18 -4.78 1.53
N SER A 22 -16.68 -4.37 2.69
CA SER A 22 -17.55 -5.22 3.54
C SER A 22 -18.88 -5.61 2.88
N THR A 23 -19.27 -4.95 1.79
CA THR A 23 -20.41 -5.36 0.98
C THR A 23 -20.20 -6.66 0.22
N ASN A 24 -18.92 -6.95 -0.14
CA ASN A 24 -18.54 -8.09 -1.00
C ASN A 24 -17.64 -9.12 -0.28
N PHE A 25 -17.02 -8.73 0.84
CA PHE A 25 -16.05 -9.52 1.59
C PHE A 25 -16.36 -9.54 3.08
N GLN A 26 -15.92 -10.59 3.77
CA GLN A 26 -15.70 -10.53 5.21
C GLN A 26 -14.35 -9.83 5.45
N VAL A 27 -14.36 -8.73 6.19
CA VAL A 27 -13.19 -7.89 6.42
C VAL A 27 -12.65 -8.07 7.82
N ILE A 28 -11.38 -8.46 7.94
CA ILE A 28 -10.60 -8.32 9.17
C ILE A 28 -9.86 -6.98 9.05
N ALA A 29 -10.32 -5.98 9.79
CA ALA A 29 -9.79 -4.64 9.79
C ALA A 29 -8.84 -4.44 10.98
N THR A 30 -7.62 -3.92 10.75
CA THR A 30 -6.69 -3.73 11.85
C THR A 30 -6.58 -2.28 12.29
N THR A 31 -6.54 -2.06 13.59
CA THR A 31 -6.36 -0.75 14.22
C THR A 31 -5.47 -0.89 15.46
N ARG A 32 -4.82 0.20 15.89
CA ARG A 32 -4.08 0.21 17.16
C ARG A 32 -4.97 0.26 18.41
N ASN A 33 -6.20 0.72 18.24
CA ASN A 33 -7.16 0.84 19.34
C ASN A 33 -8.56 0.41 18.85
N THR A 34 -9.06 -0.67 19.41
CA THR A 34 -10.40 -1.22 19.08
C THR A 34 -11.53 -0.63 19.93
N SER A 35 -11.23 0.20 20.94
CA SER A 35 -12.26 0.75 21.86
C SER A 35 -13.34 1.58 21.17
N HIS A 36 -13.06 2.11 19.98
CA HIS A 36 -14.00 2.87 19.16
C HIS A 36 -14.49 2.14 17.91
N SER A 37 -14.11 0.87 17.76
CA SER A 37 -14.40 0.06 16.58
C SER A 37 -15.41 -1.02 16.98
N GLN A 38 -16.69 -0.78 16.73
CA GLN A 38 -17.71 -1.81 16.88
C GLN A 38 -17.66 -2.70 15.64
N ASN A 39 -17.74 -4.02 15.85
CA ASN A 39 -17.90 -4.96 14.75
C ASN A 39 -19.23 -4.65 14.04
N GLU A 40 -19.15 -4.25 12.78
CA GLU A 40 -20.30 -3.88 11.97
C GLU A 40 -20.33 -4.71 10.69
N ASN A 41 -21.51 -5.18 10.30
CA ASN A 41 -21.81 -5.68 8.94
C ASN A 41 -20.62 -6.26 8.16
N ASN A 42 -20.13 -7.45 8.55
CA ASN A 42 -18.99 -8.14 7.92
C ASN A 42 -17.59 -7.51 8.16
N VAL A 43 -17.44 -6.55 9.08
CA VAL A 43 -16.14 -6.02 9.52
C VAL A 43 -15.86 -6.47 10.94
N ASN A 44 -14.77 -7.21 11.12
CA ASN A 44 -14.23 -7.60 12.43
C ASN A 44 -12.93 -6.82 12.69
N TYR A 45 -12.86 -6.07 13.79
CA TYR A 45 -11.70 -5.27 14.14
C TYR A 45 -10.76 -6.03 15.07
N LEU A 46 -9.50 -6.13 14.69
CA LEU A 46 -8.42 -6.68 15.53
C LEU A 46 -7.37 -5.61 15.85
N SER A 47 -6.81 -5.68 17.06
CA SER A 47 -5.76 -4.74 17.48
C SER A 47 -4.39 -5.23 17.03
N VAL A 48 -3.60 -4.34 16.43
CA VAL A 48 -2.17 -4.52 16.19
C VAL A 48 -1.47 -3.19 16.00
N ASP A 49 -0.34 -3.00 16.65
CA ASP A 49 0.62 -1.94 16.35
C ASP A 49 1.78 -2.51 15.52
N PHE A 50 1.86 -2.11 14.26
CA PHE A 50 2.97 -2.48 13.39
C PHE A 50 4.31 -1.82 13.77
N GLY A 51 4.33 -0.95 14.77
CA GLY A 51 5.54 -0.48 15.43
C GLY A 51 6.13 -1.50 16.43
N ASN A 52 5.34 -2.49 16.84
CA ASN A 52 5.71 -3.48 17.84
C ASN A 52 5.70 -4.91 17.28
N ARG A 53 6.83 -5.60 17.35
CA ARG A 53 6.96 -6.99 16.85
C ARG A 53 6.11 -7.99 17.61
N GLU A 54 5.98 -7.85 18.90
CA GLU A 54 5.18 -8.72 19.77
C GLU A 54 3.69 -8.59 19.42
N ASP A 55 3.21 -7.38 19.16
CA ASP A 55 1.84 -7.15 18.69
C ASP A 55 1.57 -7.84 17.34
N ILE A 56 2.57 -7.83 16.45
CA ILE A 56 2.45 -8.52 15.15
C ILE A 56 2.38 -10.03 15.34
N GLU A 57 3.17 -10.61 16.24
CA GLU A 57 3.13 -12.05 16.56
C GLU A 57 1.78 -12.42 17.18
N ASN A 58 1.31 -11.66 18.15
CA ASN A 58 -0.01 -11.84 18.77
C ASN A 58 -1.15 -11.74 17.73
N PHE A 59 -1.04 -10.83 16.77
CA PHE A 59 -2.00 -10.71 15.68
C PHE A 59 -1.97 -11.93 14.75
N LEU A 60 -0.79 -12.43 14.41
CA LEU A 60 -0.62 -13.67 13.62
C LEU A 60 -1.25 -14.88 14.32
N ASP A 61 -1.10 -14.98 15.65
CA ASP A 61 -1.74 -16.05 16.43
C ASP A 61 -3.27 -15.96 16.41
N GLN A 62 -3.83 -14.74 16.47
CA GLN A 62 -5.26 -14.55 16.29
C GLN A 62 -5.72 -14.97 14.89
N LEU A 63 -4.91 -14.73 13.85
CA LEU A 63 -5.22 -15.12 12.47
C LEU A 63 -5.22 -16.65 12.27
N ASN A 64 -4.59 -17.43 13.14
CA ASN A 64 -4.65 -18.90 13.08
C ASN A 64 -6.08 -19.46 13.15
N ASN A 65 -7.02 -18.70 13.69
CA ASN A 65 -8.45 -19.02 13.69
C ASN A 65 -9.16 -18.67 12.36
N HIS A 66 -8.45 -18.03 11.42
CA HIS A 66 -8.98 -17.55 10.14
C HIS A 66 -8.20 -18.12 8.96
N LYS A 67 -8.31 -19.44 8.74
CA LYS A 67 -7.50 -20.17 7.73
C LYS A 67 -7.91 -19.91 6.28
N ASP A 68 -9.02 -19.22 6.03
CA ASP A 68 -9.65 -19.00 4.73
C ASP A 68 -9.44 -17.56 4.19
N ILE A 69 -8.32 -16.94 4.55
CA ILE A 69 -8.00 -15.57 4.09
C ILE A 69 -7.62 -15.60 2.62
N TYR A 70 -8.39 -14.87 1.82
CA TYR A 70 -8.22 -14.76 0.38
C TYR A 70 -7.30 -13.62 -0.05
N GLY A 71 -7.34 -12.48 0.65
CA GLY A 71 -6.57 -11.31 0.26
C GLY A 71 -6.12 -10.43 1.42
N ILE A 72 -5.08 -9.64 1.17
CA ILE A 72 -4.55 -8.63 2.10
C ILE A 72 -4.46 -7.29 1.37
N ILE A 73 -4.90 -6.21 2.03
CA ILE A 73 -4.64 -4.83 1.61
C ILE A 73 -3.84 -4.15 2.71
N ASN A 74 -2.62 -3.72 2.40
CA ASN A 74 -1.80 -2.94 3.34
C ASN A 74 -1.96 -1.45 3.07
N CYS A 75 -2.66 -0.74 3.97
CA CYS A 75 -2.89 0.71 3.95
C CYS A 75 -2.15 1.46 5.06
N TYR A 76 -1.43 0.76 5.95
CA TYR A 76 -0.72 1.46 7.01
C TYR A 76 0.62 2.04 6.54
N GLY A 77 1.09 3.02 7.28
CA GLY A 77 2.39 3.62 7.11
C GLY A 77 2.47 4.96 7.81
N ILE A 78 3.70 5.42 8.05
CA ILE A 78 4.02 6.74 8.58
C ILE A 78 4.96 7.46 7.63
N GLN A 79 4.91 8.80 7.58
CA GLN A 79 5.84 9.57 6.72
C GLN A 79 6.91 10.34 7.50
N THR A 80 6.75 10.47 8.81
CA THR A 80 7.75 11.10 9.69
C THR A 80 9.00 10.23 9.83
N PRO A 81 10.20 10.82 10.00
CA PRO A 81 10.45 12.27 10.13
C PRO A 81 10.42 13.00 8.79
N ILE A 82 9.94 14.25 8.81
CA ILE A 82 10.06 15.19 7.70
C ILE A 82 11.22 16.12 8.03
N GLY A 83 12.12 16.38 7.08
CA GLY A 83 13.26 17.28 7.32
C GLY A 83 14.48 16.96 6.47
N LYS A 84 15.52 17.80 6.58
CA LYS A 84 16.81 17.52 5.94
C LYS A 84 17.47 16.32 6.62
N PHE A 85 18.01 15.41 5.83
CA PHE A 85 18.58 14.14 6.33
C PHE A 85 19.57 14.32 7.49
N ARG A 86 20.43 15.35 7.43
CA ARG A 86 21.42 15.61 8.49
C ARG A 86 20.86 16.31 9.75
N GLU A 87 19.60 16.71 9.73
CA GLU A 87 18.94 17.45 10.81
C GLU A 87 17.87 16.60 11.53
N VAL A 88 17.39 15.51 10.91
CA VAL A 88 16.43 14.61 11.53
C VAL A 88 17.12 13.65 12.50
N ASP A 89 16.40 13.25 13.55
CA ASP A 89 16.84 12.18 14.45
C ASP A 89 16.95 10.87 13.68
N PHE A 90 18.14 10.28 13.67
CA PHE A 90 18.40 9.06 12.90
C PHE A 90 17.63 7.85 13.44
N LYS A 91 17.37 7.79 14.75
CA LYS A 91 16.54 6.74 15.35
C LYS A 91 15.10 6.80 14.81
N VAL A 92 14.52 7.99 14.74
CA VAL A 92 13.17 8.18 14.16
C VAL A 92 13.18 7.86 12.65
N TRP A 93 14.29 8.15 11.96
CA TRP A 93 14.49 7.78 10.56
C TRP A 93 14.49 6.25 10.37
N GLU A 94 15.21 5.50 11.21
CA GLU A 94 15.23 4.03 11.20
C GLU A 94 13.86 3.43 11.57
N GLU A 95 13.16 4.02 12.54
CA GLU A 95 11.82 3.60 12.93
C GLU A 95 10.84 3.67 11.75
N ASN A 96 10.94 4.69 10.89
CA ASN A 96 10.13 4.76 9.68
C ASN A 96 10.32 3.55 8.78
N ILE A 97 11.59 3.19 8.49
CA ILE A 97 11.91 2.01 7.67
C ILE A 97 11.39 0.74 8.35
N THR A 98 11.58 0.62 9.65
CA THR A 98 11.14 -0.53 10.42
C THR A 98 9.62 -0.70 10.38
N ILE A 99 8.87 0.37 10.61
CA ILE A 99 7.41 0.34 10.60
C ILE A 99 6.88 0.10 9.20
N ASN A 100 7.33 0.88 8.21
CA ASN A 100 6.76 0.84 6.87
C ASN A 100 7.18 -0.40 6.07
N PHE A 101 8.37 -0.92 6.28
CA PHE A 101 8.93 -2.01 5.47
C PHE A 101 9.25 -3.27 6.28
N ASN A 102 10.19 -3.22 7.25
CA ASN A 102 10.69 -4.43 7.92
C ASN A 102 9.58 -5.21 8.62
N ASN A 103 8.67 -4.52 9.31
CA ASN A 103 7.59 -5.16 10.05
C ASN A 103 6.49 -5.70 9.14
N PHE A 104 6.24 -5.07 8.00
CA PHE A 104 5.36 -5.67 7.00
C PHE A 104 5.98 -6.91 6.35
N ALA A 105 7.26 -6.86 6.00
CA ALA A 105 7.97 -8.01 5.46
C ALA A 105 7.99 -9.19 6.45
N PHE A 106 8.20 -8.90 7.74
CA PHE A 106 8.13 -9.91 8.80
C PHE A 106 6.73 -10.52 8.92
N PHE A 107 5.70 -9.68 8.99
CA PHE A 107 4.31 -10.14 9.02
C PHE A 107 4.01 -11.05 7.82
N LEU A 108 4.32 -10.58 6.61
CA LEU A 108 4.03 -11.32 5.39
C LEU A 108 4.78 -12.65 5.31
N HIS A 109 6.06 -12.66 5.71
CA HIS A 109 6.86 -13.88 5.79
C HIS A 109 6.25 -14.94 6.71
N LYS A 110 5.85 -14.54 7.92
CA LYS A 110 5.21 -15.45 8.88
C LYS A 110 3.84 -15.91 8.40
N PHE A 111 3.04 -14.98 7.88
CA PHE A 111 1.69 -15.25 7.40
C PHE A 111 1.68 -16.23 6.22
N LEU A 112 2.55 -16.03 5.22
CA LEU A 112 2.63 -16.92 4.06
C LEU A 112 3.08 -18.34 4.41
N LYS A 113 3.81 -18.52 5.51
CA LYS A 113 4.16 -19.86 6.03
C LYS A 113 2.98 -20.59 6.70
N SER A 114 1.99 -19.84 7.20
CA SER A 114 0.86 -20.39 7.96
C SER A 114 -0.41 -20.59 7.12
N THR A 115 -0.46 -20.07 5.88
CA THR A 115 -1.66 -20.12 5.03
C THR A 115 -1.36 -20.55 3.60
N THR A 116 -2.31 -21.24 2.98
CA THR A 116 -2.26 -21.64 1.56
C THR A 116 -3.43 -21.07 0.76
N THR A 117 -4.32 -20.32 1.40
CA THR A 117 -5.57 -19.82 0.78
C THR A 117 -5.44 -18.43 0.17
N ILE A 118 -4.37 -17.70 0.52
CA ILE A 118 -4.11 -16.35 0.01
C ILE A 118 -3.93 -16.36 -1.51
N LYS A 119 -4.55 -15.39 -2.19
CA LYS A 119 -4.48 -15.22 -3.65
C LYS A 119 -4.14 -13.81 -4.07
N LYS A 120 -4.42 -12.81 -3.24
CA LYS A 120 -4.29 -11.40 -3.62
C LYS A 120 -3.63 -10.59 -2.49
N ILE A 121 -2.56 -9.87 -2.82
CA ILE A 121 -1.87 -8.96 -1.90
C ILE A 121 -1.75 -7.60 -2.57
N ILE A 122 -2.33 -6.57 -1.94
CA ILE A 122 -2.32 -5.20 -2.42
C ILE A 122 -1.61 -4.33 -1.38
N VAL A 123 -0.65 -3.52 -1.82
CA VAL A 123 0.12 -2.64 -0.93
C VAL A 123 0.00 -1.19 -1.38
N CYS A 124 -0.44 -0.32 -0.49
CA CYS A 124 -0.43 1.11 -0.75
C CYS A 124 1.01 1.64 -0.82
N SER A 125 1.40 2.09 -1.99
CA SER A 125 2.61 2.86 -2.23
C SER A 125 2.40 4.33 -1.87
N GLY A 126 3.35 5.18 -2.17
CA GLY A 126 3.23 6.62 -1.89
C GLY A 126 4.23 7.43 -2.69
N GLY A 127 4.06 8.73 -2.66
CA GLY A 127 5.01 9.67 -3.27
C GLY A 127 6.43 9.46 -2.73
N GLY A 128 7.42 9.53 -3.61
CA GLY A 128 8.82 9.21 -3.27
C GLY A 128 9.25 7.79 -3.65
N ALA A 129 8.34 6.89 -3.99
CA ALA A 129 8.71 5.59 -4.53
C ALA A 129 9.23 5.67 -5.98
N THR A 130 8.69 6.58 -6.79
CA THR A 130 9.04 6.74 -8.21
C THR A 130 9.83 8.00 -8.50
N TYR A 131 9.66 9.05 -7.70
CA TYR A 131 10.33 10.34 -7.84
C TYR A 131 10.97 10.76 -6.52
N PRO A 132 12.11 11.46 -6.54
CA PRO A 132 12.72 11.99 -5.33
C PRO A 132 11.79 13.01 -4.67
N ARG A 133 11.53 12.81 -3.38
CA ARG A 133 10.72 13.71 -2.55
C ARG A 133 11.62 14.34 -1.50
N LYS A 134 11.97 15.61 -1.72
CA LYS A 134 12.86 16.36 -0.83
C LYS A 134 12.28 16.43 0.58
N TYR A 135 13.09 16.26 1.60
CA TYR A 135 12.75 16.22 3.04
C TYR A 135 12.04 14.93 3.53
N PHE A 136 11.74 13.97 2.65
CA PHE A 136 11.04 12.73 3.00
C PHE A 136 11.91 11.49 2.76
N SER A 137 13.21 11.56 3.12
CA SER A 137 14.16 10.50 2.78
C SER A 137 13.80 9.13 3.40
N ALA A 138 13.39 9.08 4.67
CA ALA A 138 12.95 7.83 5.30
C ALA A 138 11.73 7.24 4.59
N TYR A 139 10.70 8.08 4.38
CA TYR A 139 9.47 7.66 3.74
C TYR A 139 9.70 7.18 2.30
N GLY A 140 10.45 7.95 1.49
CA GLY A 140 10.77 7.59 0.11
C GLY A 140 11.51 6.26 0.01
N ILE A 141 12.52 6.05 0.87
CA ILE A 141 13.27 4.78 0.95
C ILE A 141 12.38 3.62 1.38
N SER A 142 11.52 3.82 2.39
CA SER A 142 10.61 2.75 2.81
C SER A 142 9.62 2.34 1.71
N LYS A 143 9.12 3.31 0.92
CA LYS A 143 8.16 3.05 -0.16
C LYS A 143 8.81 2.43 -1.41
N ILE A 144 10.05 2.82 -1.77
CA ILE A 144 10.77 2.13 -2.85
C ILE A 144 11.22 0.72 -2.44
N ALA A 145 11.57 0.51 -1.16
CA ALA A 145 11.86 -0.83 -0.64
C ALA A 145 10.64 -1.74 -0.74
N LEU A 146 9.45 -1.27 -0.30
CA LEU A 146 8.19 -1.99 -0.48
C LEU A 146 7.92 -2.32 -1.95
N TYR A 147 8.10 -1.33 -2.84
CA TYR A 147 7.89 -1.54 -4.26
C TYR A 147 8.77 -2.69 -4.78
N LYS A 148 10.07 -2.61 -4.55
CA LYS A 148 10.99 -3.64 -5.07
C LYS A 148 10.75 -5.00 -4.41
N TYR A 149 10.41 -5.03 -3.12
CA TYR A 149 10.06 -6.25 -2.41
C TYR A 149 8.84 -6.94 -3.02
N ILE A 150 7.75 -6.21 -3.26
CA ILE A 150 6.53 -6.75 -3.89
C ILE A 150 6.80 -7.22 -5.32
N GLU A 151 7.61 -6.49 -6.09
CA GLU A 151 7.99 -6.89 -7.44
C GLU A 151 8.80 -8.20 -7.44
N ILE A 152 9.71 -8.40 -6.48
CA ILE A 152 10.49 -9.64 -6.32
C ILE A 152 9.57 -10.79 -5.90
N LEU A 153 8.79 -10.59 -4.83
CA LEU A 153 7.87 -11.62 -4.34
C LEU A 153 6.82 -12.04 -5.36
N SER A 154 6.41 -11.12 -6.25
CA SER A 154 5.45 -11.46 -7.31
C SER A 154 5.98 -12.53 -8.27
N GLN A 155 7.31 -12.63 -8.43
CA GLN A 155 7.94 -13.66 -9.24
C GLN A 155 8.16 -14.95 -8.43
N GLU A 156 8.56 -14.83 -7.16
CA GLU A 156 8.77 -15.99 -6.29
C GLU A 156 7.48 -16.76 -6.00
N LEU A 157 6.34 -16.06 -5.89
CA LEU A 157 5.03 -16.62 -5.55
C LEU A 157 4.12 -16.87 -6.78
N GLU A 158 4.64 -16.68 -8.00
CA GLU A 158 3.89 -16.92 -9.26
C GLU A 158 3.38 -18.37 -9.33
N SER A 159 4.23 -19.35 -8.94
CA SER A 159 3.85 -20.77 -8.92
C SER A 159 2.79 -21.11 -7.88
N ASP A 160 2.66 -20.31 -6.81
CA ASP A 160 1.66 -20.50 -5.76
C ASP A 160 0.30 -19.88 -6.16
N GLY A 161 0.26 -19.20 -7.30
CA GLY A 161 -0.92 -18.51 -7.82
C GLY A 161 -1.32 -17.32 -6.95
N ILE A 162 -0.35 -16.57 -6.43
CA ILE A 162 -0.56 -15.39 -5.59
C ILE A 162 -0.17 -14.15 -6.39
N ASP A 163 -1.12 -13.24 -6.60
CA ASP A 163 -0.89 -11.97 -7.27
C ASP A 163 -0.58 -10.87 -6.24
N LEU A 164 0.54 -10.18 -6.42
CA LEU A 164 1.00 -9.08 -5.57
C LEU A 164 1.12 -7.80 -6.37
N ASN A 165 0.41 -6.75 -5.96
CA ASN A 165 0.48 -5.46 -6.63
C ASN A 165 0.60 -4.30 -5.64
N LEU A 166 1.16 -3.19 -6.12
CA LEU A 166 1.13 -1.92 -5.41
C LEU A 166 0.11 -1.00 -6.06
N ILE A 167 -0.51 -0.16 -5.24
CA ILE A 167 -1.37 0.93 -5.72
C ILE A 167 -0.80 2.27 -5.30
N ALA A 168 -0.86 3.27 -6.19
CA ALA A 168 -0.60 4.66 -5.89
C ALA A 168 -1.96 5.38 -5.70
N PRO A 169 -2.37 5.65 -4.46
CA PRO A 169 -3.72 6.17 -4.18
C PRO A 169 -3.92 7.63 -4.59
N GLY A 170 -2.82 8.38 -4.81
CA GLY A 170 -2.85 9.83 -4.94
C GLY A 170 -2.84 10.53 -3.58
N VAL A 171 -2.87 11.88 -3.59
CA VAL A 171 -2.89 12.70 -2.38
C VAL A 171 -4.33 12.87 -1.92
N ILE A 172 -4.62 12.45 -0.68
CA ILE A 172 -5.96 12.52 -0.08
C ILE A 172 -5.90 13.25 1.26
N LYS A 173 -7.04 13.79 1.69
CA LYS A 173 -7.16 14.38 3.01
C LYS A 173 -6.92 13.32 4.09
N SER A 174 -5.86 13.50 4.88
CA SER A 174 -5.39 12.54 5.87
C SER A 174 -4.50 13.20 6.93
N LYS A 175 -4.15 12.44 7.98
CA LYS A 175 -3.15 12.89 8.96
C LYS A 175 -1.80 13.19 8.29
N MET A 176 -1.37 12.36 7.32
CA MET A 176 -0.11 12.60 6.59
C MET A 176 -0.13 13.94 5.84
N THR A 177 -1.26 14.30 5.25
CA THR A 177 -1.41 15.60 4.56
C THR A 177 -1.35 16.75 5.57
N GLN A 178 -1.92 16.58 6.76
CA GLN A 178 -1.83 17.56 7.83
C GLN A 178 -0.38 17.71 8.34
N GLU A 179 0.37 16.62 8.50
CA GLU A 179 1.78 16.65 8.91
C GLU A 179 2.66 17.46 7.94
N VAL A 180 2.36 17.47 6.63
CA VAL A 180 3.03 18.30 5.64
C VAL A 180 2.74 19.79 5.89
N VAL A 181 1.50 20.12 6.15
CA VAL A 181 1.09 21.51 6.45
C VAL A 181 1.68 21.98 7.78
N ASP A 182 1.67 21.15 8.80
CA ASP A 182 2.23 21.48 10.12
C ASP A 182 3.75 21.70 10.05
N PHE A 183 4.46 20.99 9.16
CA PHE A 183 5.88 21.22 8.95
C PHE A 183 6.18 22.57 8.32
N GLY A 184 5.31 23.07 7.45
CA GLY A 184 5.34 24.46 6.97
C GLY A 184 5.81 24.67 5.54
N SER A 185 5.80 25.94 5.16
CA SER A 185 5.99 26.41 3.77
C SER A 185 7.36 26.13 3.15
N ILE A 186 8.36 25.73 3.95
CA ILE A 186 9.68 25.33 3.46
C ILE A 186 9.61 24.12 2.50
N LEU A 187 8.51 23.36 2.56
CA LEU A 187 8.24 22.22 1.66
C LEU A 187 7.78 22.66 0.26
N GLY A 188 7.60 23.97 0.02
CA GLY A 188 7.28 24.52 -1.30
C GLY A 188 5.94 24.01 -1.85
N ASP A 189 5.98 23.39 -3.03
CA ASP A 189 4.75 22.91 -3.70
C ASP A 189 4.07 21.77 -2.95
N GLU A 190 4.81 20.93 -2.22
CA GLU A 190 4.23 19.91 -1.35
C GLU A 190 3.30 20.52 -0.28
N TYR A 191 3.72 21.65 0.33
CA TYR A 191 2.92 22.39 1.29
C TYR A 191 1.66 22.98 0.64
N LYS A 192 1.79 23.63 -0.52
CA LYS A 192 0.65 24.24 -1.24
C LYS A 192 -0.38 23.18 -1.63
N ASN A 193 0.07 22.10 -2.28
CA ASN A 193 -0.79 21.00 -2.69
C ASN A 193 -1.48 20.34 -1.49
N SER A 194 -0.80 20.28 -0.33
CA SER A 194 -1.38 19.73 0.89
C SER A 194 -2.45 20.64 1.49
N LEU A 195 -2.28 21.96 1.43
CA LEU A 195 -3.31 22.92 1.84
C LEU A 195 -4.58 22.78 0.97
N GLU A 196 -4.42 22.71 -0.34
CA GLU A 196 -5.52 22.49 -1.27
C GLU A 196 -6.24 21.16 -0.97
N THR A 197 -5.46 20.06 -0.81
CA THR A 197 -6.00 18.75 -0.46
C THR A 197 -6.79 18.73 0.86
N LEU A 198 -6.34 19.49 1.87
CA LEU A 198 -7.09 19.60 3.14
C LEU A 198 -8.41 20.37 2.98
N SER A 199 -8.44 21.32 2.03
CA SER A 199 -9.62 22.13 1.72
C SER A 199 -10.67 21.38 0.91
N ASP A 200 -10.25 20.73 -0.19
CA ASP A 200 -11.14 20.11 -1.18
C ASP A 200 -11.36 18.60 -0.97
N GLY A 201 -10.57 17.96 -0.08
CA GLY A 201 -10.62 16.52 0.18
C GLY A 201 -9.61 15.70 -0.61
N GLY A 202 -8.99 16.29 -1.64
CA GLY A 202 -7.98 15.70 -2.50
C GLY A 202 -8.55 14.66 -3.48
N GLN A 203 -7.76 13.67 -3.80
CA GLN A 203 -8.10 12.66 -4.81
C GLN A 203 -9.26 11.75 -4.38
N ASP A 204 -10.01 11.28 -5.39
CA ASP A 204 -11.21 10.47 -5.17
C ASP A 204 -10.89 9.07 -4.61
N LYS A 205 -11.40 8.78 -3.41
CA LYS A 205 -11.26 7.48 -2.77
C LYS A 205 -12.08 6.38 -3.45
N GLU A 206 -13.13 6.73 -4.20
CA GLU A 206 -13.91 5.75 -4.96
C GLU A 206 -13.05 5.08 -6.02
N LYS A 207 -12.15 5.81 -6.67
CA LYS A 207 -11.18 5.23 -7.61
C LYS A 207 -10.23 4.24 -6.93
N ILE A 208 -9.81 4.51 -5.68
CA ILE A 208 -8.99 3.57 -4.91
C ILE A 208 -9.79 2.29 -4.62
N PHE A 209 -11.06 2.43 -4.24
CA PHE A 209 -11.95 1.29 -4.01
C PHE A 209 -12.14 0.46 -5.28
N HIS A 210 -12.45 1.08 -6.42
CA HIS A 210 -12.62 0.37 -7.69
C HIS A 210 -11.36 -0.42 -8.08
N LEU A 211 -10.18 0.21 -7.98
CA LEU A 211 -8.92 -0.47 -8.26
C LEU A 211 -8.67 -1.64 -7.30
N CYS A 212 -8.87 -1.46 -6.00
CA CYS A 212 -8.71 -2.55 -5.04
C CYS A 212 -9.71 -3.69 -5.28
N ASN A 213 -10.97 -3.36 -5.56
CA ASN A 213 -12.01 -4.36 -5.84
C ASN A 213 -11.71 -5.13 -7.14
N PHE A 214 -11.21 -4.46 -8.18
CA PHE A 214 -10.72 -5.11 -9.40
C PHE A 214 -9.55 -6.04 -9.10
N LEU A 215 -8.52 -5.58 -8.38
CA LEU A 215 -7.34 -6.38 -8.03
C LEU A 215 -7.66 -7.57 -7.11
N LEU A 216 -8.72 -7.50 -6.31
CA LEU A 216 -9.24 -8.61 -5.50
C LEU A 216 -10.10 -9.58 -6.31
N SER A 217 -10.52 -9.23 -7.51
CA SER A 217 -11.38 -10.07 -8.35
C SER A 217 -10.58 -11.09 -9.17
N GLU A 218 -11.28 -12.08 -9.70
CA GLU A 218 -10.70 -13.05 -10.64
C GLU A 218 -10.34 -12.43 -11.99
N LYS A 219 -10.94 -11.29 -12.34
CA LYS A 219 -10.62 -10.56 -13.57
C LYS A 219 -9.16 -10.14 -13.66
N SER A 220 -8.50 -9.91 -12.50
CA SER A 220 -7.09 -9.53 -12.42
C SER A 220 -6.13 -10.70 -12.26
N ASN A 221 -6.58 -11.95 -12.39
CA ASN A 221 -5.70 -13.12 -12.20
C ASN A 221 -4.50 -13.07 -13.18
N GLY A 222 -3.31 -13.27 -12.62
CA GLY A 222 -2.03 -13.20 -13.33
C GLY A 222 -1.45 -11.78 -13.47
N LEU A 223 -2.20 -10.73 -13.12
CA LEU A 223 -1.65 -9.38 -13.02
C LEU A 223 -0.91 -9.25 -11.69
N SER A 224 0.42 -9.28 -11.72
CA SER A 224 1.26 -9.29 -10.53
C SER A 224 2.54 -8.47 -10.73
N GLY A 225 3.09 -7.90 -9.64
CA GLY A 225 4.32 -7.12 -9.64
C GLY A 225 4.19 -5.69 -10.20
N ARG A 226 2.98 -5.11 -10.22
CA ARG A 226 2.71 -3.80 -10.82
C ARG A 226 2.52 -2.72 -9.76
N LEU A 227 2.89 -1.49 -10.14
CA LEU A 227 2.52 -0.26 -9.43
C LEU A 227 1.49 0.48 -10.26
N ILE A 228 0.25 0.48 -9.82
CA ILE A 228 -0.90 1.01 -10.56
C ILE A 228 -1.43 2.24 -9.84
N SER A 229 -1.60 3.35 -10.56
CA SER A 229 -2.21 4.56 -10.02
C SER A 229 -3.73 4.46 -10.04
N ALA A 230 -4.34 4.63 -8.86
CA ALA A 230 -5.80 4.68 -8.77
C ALA A 230 -6.40 5.91 -9.47
N GLN A 231 -5.61 6.98 -9.66
CA GLN A 231 -6.12 8.24 -10.19
C GLN A 231 -5.95 8.38 -11.71
N TRP A 232 -4.85 7.80 -12.26
CA TRP A 232 -4.43 8.08 -13.64
C TRP A 232 -4.37 6.84 -14.55
N ASP A 233 -4.40 5.63 -13.98
CA ASP A 233 -4.34 4.40 -14.77
C ASP A 233 -5.73 3.78 -14.88
N ASP A 234 -6.26 3.71 -16.09
CA ASP A 234 -7.54 3.06 -16.39
C ASP A 234 -7.33 1.57 -16.68
N ILE A 235 -6.96 0.85 -15.61
CA ILE A 235 -6.52 -0.55 -15.70
C ILE A 235 -7.65 -1.49 -16.17
N GLU A 236 -8.91 -1.16 -15.88
CA GLU A 236 -10.06 -2.01 -16.23
C GLU A 236 -10.33 -2.00 -17.74
N ASN A 237 -9.99 -0.91 -18.42
CA ASN A 237 -10.13 -0.75 -19.87
C ASN A 237 -8.83 -1.04 -20.64
N TYR A 238 -7.76 -1.44 -19.93
CA TYR A 238 -6.51 -1.79 -20.58
C TYR A 238 -6.53 -3.25 -21.07
N ASP A 239 -5.75 -3.55 -22.11
CA ASP A 239 -5.52 -4.93 -22.55
C ASP A 239 -4.77 -5.72 -21.48
N LEU A 240 -5.51 -6.45 -20.66
CA LEU A 240 -4.97 -7.19 -19.52
C LEU A 240 -4.00 -8.29 -19.98
N ALA A 241 -4.27 -8.94 -21.12
CA ALA A 241 -3.37 -9.98 -21.65
C ALA A 241 -2.00 -9.38 -22.01
N LYS A 242 -1.99 -8.17 -22.57
CA LYS A 242 -0.77 -7.41 -22.84
C LYS A 242 -0.05 -7.02 -21.55
N LEU A 243 -0.78 -6.56 -20.53
CA LEU A 243 -0.19 -6.21 -19.23
C LEU A 243 0.44 -7.41 -18.52
N ILE A 244 -0.21 -8.56 -18.55
CA ILE A 244 0.32 -9.79 -17.95
C ILE A 244 1.59 -10.23 -18.68
N LYS A 245 1.59 -10.16 -20.01
CA LYS A 245 2.72 -10.59 -20.84
C LYS A 245 3.92 -9.64 -20.75
N ASP A 246 3.71 -8.33 -20.77
CA ASP A 246 4.80 -7.34 -20.69
C ASP A 246 5.08 -6.97 -19.23
N LYS A 247 6.04 -7.67 -18.63
CA LYS A 247 6.46 -7.47 -17.24
C LYS A 247 7.16 -6.11 -16.98
N ASN A 248 7.33 -5.25 -17.98
CA ASN A 248 7.91 -3.91 -17.82
C ASN A 248 6.85 -2.79 -17.72
N LEU A 249 5.61 -3.04 -18.10
CA LEU A 249 4.53 -2.07 -17.96
C LEU A 249 4.16 -1.88 -16.48
N PHE A 250 3.91 -0.65 -16.07
CA PHE A 250 3.58 -0.27 -14.69
C PHE A 250 4.64 -0.71 -13.67
N THR A 251 5.92 -0.62 -14.09
CA THR A 251 7.09 -0.96 -13.25
C THR A 251 8.14 0.14 -13.33
N ILE A 252 9.04 0.17 -12.33
CA ILE A 252 10.16 1.10 -12.33
C ILE A 252 11.34 0.43 -13.03
N ARG A 253 11.83 1.05 -14.10
CA ARG A 253 12.98 0.58 -14.87
C ARG A 253 13.97 1.72 -15.09
N ARG A 254 15.24 1.35 -15.24
CA ARG A 254 16.25 2.31 -15.66
C ARG A 254 16.02 2.69 -17.11
N ILE A 255 15.91 3.99 -17.36
CA ILE A 255 15.91 4.54 -18.71
C ILE A 255 17.35 4.79 -19.10
N ASP A 256 17.81 4.19 -20.19
CA ASP A 256 19.16 4.32 -20.72
C ASP A 256 19.16 4.76 -22.19
N GLN A 257 20.36 4.93 -22.76
CA GLN A 257 20.53 5.36 -24.14
C GLN A 257 19.85 4.42 -25.16
N LYS A 258 19.81 3.11 -24.90
CA LYS A 258 19.18 2.11 -25.77
C LYS A 258 17.67 2.38 -25.90
N TYR A 259 17.00 2.74 -24.80
CA TYR A 259 15.58 3.09 -24.81
C TYR A 259 15.28 4.25 -25.76
N PHE A 260 16.12 5.30 -25.77
CA PHE A 260 15.94 6.43 -26.69
C PHE A 260 16.23 6.07 -28.14
N MET A 261 17.21 5.20 -28.40
CA MET A 261 17.54 4.75 -29.75
C MET A 261 16.44 3.88 -30.36
N GLU A 262 15.76 3.05 -29.57
CA GLU A 262 14.65 2.21 -30.01
C GLU A 262 13.38 3.03 -30.31
N LYS A 263 13.12 4.08 -29.51
CA LYS A 263 11.96 4.96 -29.68
C LYS A 263 12.04 5.85 -30.93
N ASN A 264 13.25 6.18 -31.36
CA ASN A 264 13.50 7.00 -32.55
C ASN A 264 13.57 6.17 -33.86
N LYS A 265 13.36 4.86 -33.81
CA LYS A 265 13.29 3.95 -34.94
C LYS A 265 11.85 3.60 -35.37
N LYS A 266 10.83 4.17 -34.68
CA LYS A 266 9.41 4.08 -34.98
C LYS A 266 8.89 5.42 -35.49
#